data_aae13abbdd2ea2c9c1cdc8de69f763d0
#
_entry.id   aae13abbdd2ea2c9c1cdc8de69f763d0
#
_cell.length_a   1.000
_cell.length_b   1.000
_cell.length_c   1.000
_cell.angle_alpha   90.00
_cell.angle_beta   90.00
_cell.angle_gamma   90.00
#
_symmetry.space_group_name_H-M   'P 1'
#
loop_
_entity.id
_entity.type
_entity.pdbx_description
1 polymer ?
#
loop_
_entity_poly.entity_id
_entity_poly.type
_entity_poly.pdbx_seq_one_letter_code
_entity_poly.pdbx_strand_id
1 'polypeptide(L)'
;VVAALLENGAFDVVAVAEDAPGAVDAALREQPDLALLDVNMPGSGLAAAWEITARLPATRVVMLTVSRDDSHLFAALRAGAAGYLLKDTESERLPQALADVMAGEAALPVTLVTRLVEEFRDRAPRRRTLMPTREGEPRLTSREWEVLELMRRRLTTAQIARTLVVSPATVRSHVAAILRKLRVPDRDAAVKLLDGHE
;
A
#
# COMPACT_ATOMS: atom_id res chain seq x y z
N VAL A 1 -5.40 -21.47 -10.27
CA VAL A 1 -6.20 -20.26 -10.10
C VAL A 1 -7.21 -20.13 -11.24
N VAL A 2 -6.78 -19.87 -12.48
CA VAL A 2 -7.71 -19.70 -13.63
C VAL A 2 -8.64 -20.90 -13.80
N ALA A 3 -8.13 -22.12 -13.76
CA ALA A 3 -8.96 -23.33 -13.86
C ALA A 3 -10.05 -23.38 -12.76
N ALA A 4 -9.69 -23.09 -11.51
CA ALA A 4 -10.63 -23.10 -10.40
C ALA A 4 -11.76 -22.04 -10.55
N LEU A 5 -11.47 -20.91 -11.16
CA LEU A 5 -12.48 -19.87 -11.44
C LEU A 5 -13.41 -20.29 -12.58
N LEU A 6 -12.87 -20.89 -13.64
CA LEU A 6 -13.64 -21.38 -14.78
C LEU A 6 -14.55 -22.55 -14.38
N GLU A 7 -14.07 -23.46 -13.53
CA GLU A 7 -14.85 -24.61 -13.06
C GLU A 7 -16.01 -24.21 -12.14
N ASN A 8 -15.84 -23.15 -11.37
CA ASN A 8 -16.86 -22.68 -10.42
C ASN A 8 -18.06 -21.99 -11.12
N GLY A 9 -17.84 -21.39 -12.30
CA GLY A 9 -18.86 -20.71 -13.08
C GLY A 9 -19.41 -19.42 -12.48
N ALA A 10 -18.84 -18.96 -11.35
CA ALA A 10 -19.23 -17.70 -10.71
C ALA A 10 -18.53 -16.47 -11.29
N PHE A 11 -17.45 -16.68 -12.05
CA PHE A 11 -16.65 -15.63 -12.66
C PHE A 11 -16.38 -15.93 -14.12
N ASP A 12 -16.49 -14.89 -14.95
CA ASP A 12 -16.06 -14.91 -16.33
C ASP A 12 -14.62 -14.39 -16.42
N VAL A 13 -13.70 -15.23 -16.93
CA VAL A 13 -12.30 -14.83 -17.11
C VAL A 13 -12.17 -14.14 -18.47
N VAL A 14 -12.17 -12.81 -18.47
CA VAL A 14 -12.14 -11.98 -19.68
C VAL A 14 -10.75 -11.79 -20.25
N ALA A 15 -9.69 -11.92 -19.44
CA ALA A 15 -8.30 -11.85 -19.88
C ALA A 15 -7.34 -12.55 -18.92
N VAL A 16 -6.19 -12.97 -19.47
CA VAL A 16 -5.05 -13.49 -18.70
C VAL A 16 -3.79 -12.77 -19.21
N ALA A 17 -2.93 -12.34 -18.30
CA ALA A 17 -1.69 -11.66 -18.60
C ALA A 17 -0.50 -12.33 -17.89
N GLU A 18 0.68 -12.29 -18.51
CA GLU A 18 1.89 -12.93 -17.99
C GLU A 18 2.79 -11.95 -17.22
N ASP A 19 2.60 -10.65 -17.40
CA ASP A 19 3.37 -9.58 -16.77
C ASP A 19 2.52 -8.37 -16.38
N ALA A 20 3.12 -7.45 -15.63
CA ALA A 20 2.45 -6.27 -15.13
C ALA A 20 1.97 -5.30 -16.25
N PRO A 21 2.77 -4.97 -17.28
CA PRO A 21 2.29 -4.16 -18.39
C PRO A 21 1.10 -4.79 -19.11
N GLY A 22 1.18 -6.08 -19.43
CA GLY A 22 0.10 -6.82 -20.07
C GLY A 22 -1.16 -6.87 -19.21
N ALA A 23 -1.03 -6.99 -17.89
CA ALA A 23 -2.15 -6.96 -16.95
C ALA A 23 -2.85 -5.59 -16.94
N VAL A 24 -2.09 -4.49 -16.94
CA VAL A 24 -2.62 -3.13 -17.04
C VAL A 24 -3.34 -2.91 -18.37
N ASP A 25 -2.72 -3.28 -19.47
CA ASP A 25 -3.31 -3.13 -20.82
C ASP A 25 -4.60 -3.94 -20.96
N ALA A 26 -4.60 -5.18 -20.47
CA ALA A 26 -5.79 -6.03 -20.43
C ALA A 26 -6.91 -5.41 -19.58
N ALA A 27 -6.59 -4.94 -18.36
CA ALA A 27 -7.57 -4.30 -17.50
C ALA A 27 -8.18 -3.05 -18.13
N LEU A 28 -7.37 -2.22 -18.78
CA LEU A 28 -7.86 -1.01 -19.47
C LEU A 28 -8.77 -1.30 -20.65
N ARG A 29 -8.49 -2.38 -21.37
CA ARG A 29 -9.28 -2.79 -22.53
C ARG A 29 -10.59 -3.45 -22.13
N GLU A 30 -10.55 -4.39 -21.19
CA GLU A 30 -11.70 -5.22 -20.78
C GLU A 30 -12.53 -4.58 -19.67
N GLN A 31 -11.97 -3.64 -18.91
CA GLN A 31 -12.61 -2.98 -17.76
C GLN A 31 -13.29 -3.97 -16.80
N PRO A 32 -12.56 -4.97 -16.28
CA PRO A 32 -13.15 -6.02 -15.47
C PRO A 32 -13.65 -5.49 -14.13
N ASP A 33 -14.65 -6.16 -13.55
CA ASP A 33 -15.10 -5.87 -12.19
C ASP A 33 -14.03 -6.21 -11.14
N LEU A 34 -13.19 -7.23 -11.45
CA LEU A 34 -12.13 -7.72 -10.56
C LEU A 34 -10.86 -8.04 -11.33
N ALA A 35 -9.73 -7.56 -10.83
CA ALA A 35 -8.40 -7.91 -11.29
C ALA A 35 -7.65 -8.70 -10.22
N LEU A 36 -7.22 -9.92 -10.57
CA LEU A 36 -6.47 -10.81 -9.70
C LEU A 36 -5.00 -10.82 -10.12
N LEU A 37 -4.11 -10.26 -9.28
CA LEU A 37 -2.72 -10.00 -9.64
C LEU A 37 -1.73 -10.77 -8.76
N ASP A 38 -0.77 -11.44 -9.37
CA ASP A 38 0.36 -12.01 -8.63
C ASP A 38 1.32 -10.90 -8.18
N VAL A 39 1.65 -10.85 -6.88
CA VAL A 39 2.65 -9.90 -6.35
C VAL A 39 3.98 -10.02 -7.08
N ASN A 40 4.41 -11.25 -7.39
CA ASN A 40 5.72 -11.58 -7.95
C ASN A 40 5.74 -11.72 -9.48
N MET A 41 4.70 -11.26 -10.19
CA MET A 41 4.71 -11.29 -11.66
C MET A 41 5.82 -10.40 -12.23
N PRO A 42 6.34 -10.70 -13.43
CA PRO A 42 7.30 -9.82 -14.10
C PRO A 42 6.79 -8.39 -14.22
N GLY A 43 7.62 -7.40 -13.90
CA GLY A 43 7.25 -5.99 -13.91
C GLY A 43 6.56 -5.49 -12.63
N SER A 44 6.36 -6.35 -11.61
CA SER A 44 5.76 -6.05 -10.30
C SER A 44 4.23 -5.94 -10.31
N GLY A 45 3.56 -6.93 -9.75
CA GLY A 45 2.10 -6.91 -9.56
C GLY A 45 1.62 -5.75 -8.68
N LEU A 46 2.45 -5.27 -7.76
CA LEU A 46 2.14 -4.08 -6.95
C LEU A 46 2.11 -2.80 -7.80
N ALA A 47 2.97 -2.69 -8.80
CA ALA A 47 2.95 -1.56 -9.73
C ALA A 47 1.70 -1.61 -10.61
N ALA A 48 1.34 -2.79 -11.12
CA ALA A 48 0.09 -3.00 -11.86
C ALA A 48 -1.14 -2.68 -11.02
N ALA A 49 -1.18 -3.13 -9.76
CA ALA A 49 -2.27 -2.85 -8.82
C ALA A 49 -2.47 -1.34 -8.64
N TRP A 50 -1.37 -0.62 -8.43
CA TRP A 50 -1.41 0.83 -8.25
C TRP A 50 -1.94 1.56 -9.50
N GLU A 51 -1.48 1.15 -10.69
CA GLU A 51 -1.91 1.76 -11.94
C GLU A 51 -3.37 1.43 -12.26
N ILE A 52 -3.80 0.17 -12.10
CA ILE A 52 -5.17 -0.25 -12.33
C ILE A 52 -6.11 0.49 -11.38
N THR A 53 -5.81 0.53 -10.08
CA THR A 53 -6.64 1.22 -9.08
C THR A 53 -6.77 2.72 -9.38
N ALA A 54 -5.67 3.35 -9.84
CA ALA A 54 -5.66 4.78 -10.16
C ALA A 54 -6.50 5.10 -11.42
N ARG A 55 -6.50 4.21 -12.42
CA ARG A 55 -7.15 4.43 -13.73
C ARG A 55 -8.55 3.83 -13.81
N LEU A 56 -8.82 2.78 -13.06
CA LEU A 56 -10.09 2.04 -13.02
C LEU A 56 -10.59 1.91 -11.58
N PRO A 57 -11.11 2.97 -10.98
CA PRO A 57 -11.52 2.97 -9.57
C PRO A 57 -12.72 2.05 -9.28
N ALA A 58 -13.44 1.60 -10.30
CA ALA A 58 -14.52 0.63 -10.17
C ALA A 58 -14.00 -0.82 -10.11
N THR A 59 -12.82 -1.09 -10.66
CA THR A 59 -12.20 -2.42 -10.66
C THR A 59 -11.66 -2.77 -9.27
N ARG A 60 -12.13 -3.87 -8.69
CA ARG A 60 -11.60 -4.41 -7.43
C ARG A 60 -10.28 -5.13 -7.70
N VAL A 61 -9.21 -4.72 -7.06
CA VAL A 61 -7.90 -5.37 -7.22
C VAL A 61 -7.66 -6.31 -6.05
N VAL A 62 -7.35 -7.58 -6.33
CA VAL A 62 -6.97 -8.59 -5.33
C VAL A 62 -5.56 -9.09 -5.64
N MET A 63 -4.69 -9.08 -4.65
CA MET A 63 -3.34 -9.59 -4.79
C MET A 63 -3.26 -11.07 -4.43
N LEU A 64 -2.53 -11.83 -5.23
CA LEU A 64 -2.11 -13.20 -4.94
C LEU A 64 -0.64 -13.26 -4.61
N THR A 65 -0.26 -14.05 -3.61
CA THR A 65 1.15 -14.22 -3.24
C THR A 65 1.43 -15.60 -2.66
N VAL A 66 2.66 -16.05 -2.82
CA VAL A 66 3.21 -17.21 -2.06
C VAL A 66 3.88 -16.75 -0.77
N SER A 67 4.20 -15.47 -0.64
CA SER A 67 4.92 -14.91 0.49
C SER A 67 3.97 -14.44 1.58
N ARG A 68 4.33 -14.77 2.81
CA ARG A 68 3.69 -14.23 4.03
C ARG A 68 4.43 -13.00 4.56
N ASP A 69 5.24 -12.37 3.71
CA ASP A 69 5.99 -11.17 4.06
C ASP A 69 5.05 -9.96 4.16
N ASP A 70 5.09 -9.30 5.31
CA ASP A 70 4.23 -8.17 5.64
C ASP A 70 4.47 -6.94 4.77
N SER A 71 5.70 -6.78 4.26
CA SER A 71 6.05 -5.64 3.41
C SER A 71 5.18 -5.56 2.15
N HIS A 72 4.89 -6.71 1.56
CA HIS A 72 4.03 -6.82 0.37
C HIS A 72 2.55 -6.55 0.69
N LEU A 73 2.05 -7.03 1.85
CA LEU A 73 0.68 -6.74 2.29
C LEU A 73 0.44 -5.23 2.39
N PHE A 74 1.30 -4.53 3.14
CA PHE A 74 1.13 -3.08 3.33
C PHE A 74 1.32 -2.29 2.03
N ALA A 75 2.19 -2.74 1.13
CA ALA A 75 2.34 -2.15 -0.18
C ALA A 75 1.08 -2.34 -1.03
N ALA A 76 0.48 -3.54 -1.03
CA ALA A 76 -0.76 -3.86 -1.72
C ALA A 76 -1.93 -3.00 -1.25
N LEU A 77 -2.13 -2.91 0.06
CA LEU A 77 -3.20 -2.09 0.64
C LEU A 77 -3.02 -0.60 0.31
N ARG A 78 -1.77 -0.11 0.30
CA ARG A 78 -1.48 1.27 -0.13
C ARG A 78 -1.67 1.50 -1.62
N ALA A 79 -1.50 0.45 -2.43
CA ALA A 79 -1.83 0.49 -3.85
C ALA A 79 -3.34 0.45 -4.11
N GLY A 80 -4.17 0.32 -3.07
CA GLY A 80 -5.62 0.30 -3.18
C GLY A 80 -6.21 -1.10 -3.41
N ALA A 81 -5.44 -2.17 -3.14
CA ALA A 81 -5.97 -3.52 -3.25
C ALA A 81 -7.11 -3.75 -2.24
N ALA A 82 -8.21 -4.29 -2.73
CA ALA A 82 -9.40 -4.65 -1.95
C ALA A 82 -9.25 -6.00 -1.22
N GLY A 83 -8.27 -6.83 -1.65
CA GLY A 83 -7.99 -8.12 -1.03
C GLY A 83 -6.54 -8.56 -1.23
N TYR A 84 -6.11 -9.49 -0.38
CA TYR A 84 -4.78 -10.08 -0.41
C TYR A 84 -4.87 -11.55 -0.02
N LEU A 85 -4.63 -12.45 -0.95
CA LEU A 85 -4.81 -13.87 -0.79
C LEU A 85 -3.48 -14.62 -0.95
N LEU A 86 -3.33 -15.71 -0.23
CA LEU A 86 -2.19 -16.60 -0.39
C LEU A 86 -2.47 -17.61 -1.52
N LYS A 87 -1.48 -17.93 -2.33
CA LYS A 87 -1.59 -18.93 -3.41
C LYS A 87 -1.78 -20.36 -2.89
N ASP A 88 -1.49 -20.60 -1.59
CA ASP A 88 -1.77 -21.85 -0.89
C ASP A 88 -3.22 -21.92 -0.35
N THR A 89 -4.02 -20.86 -0.57
CA THR A 89 -5.45 -20.90 -0.30
C THR A 89 -6.08 -22.04 -1.14
N GLU A 90 -6.85 -22.88 -0.48
CA GLU A 90 -7.56 -24.00 -1.14
C GLU A 90 -8.32 -23.46 -2.35
N SER A 91 -8.12 -24.10 -3.51
CA SER A 91 -8.73 -23.64 -4.79
C SER A 91 -10.26 -23.52 -4.70
N GLU A 92 -10.90 -24.31 -3.85
CA GLU A 92 -12.33 -24.32 -3.60
C GLU A 92 -12.79 -23.06 -2.85
N ARG A 93 -11.94 -22.42 -2.07
CA ARG A 93 -12.26 -21.21 -1.29
C ARG A 93 -12.02 -19.92 -2.07
N LEU A 94 -11.25 -19.98 -3.14
CA LEU A 94 -10.90 -18.79 -3.91
C LEU A 94 -12.12 -18.10 -4.51
N PRO A 95 -13.09 -18.79 -5.17
CA PRO A 95 -14.27 -18.13 -5.71
C PRO A 95 -15.09 -17.41 -4.63
N GLN A 96 -15.26 -18.03 -3.45
CA GLN A 96 -15.99 -17.40 -2.36
C GLN A 96 -15.27 -16.15 -1.84
N ALA A 97 -13.94 -16.21 -1.62
CA ALA A 97 -13.16 -15.05 -1.18
C ALA A 97 -13.24 -13.88 -2.18
N LEU A 98 -13.27 -14.18 -3.48
CA LEU A 98 -13.45 -13.15 -4.51
C LEU A 98 -14.87 -12.59 -4.54
N ALA A 99 -15.90 -13.43 -4.31
CA ALA A 99 -17.27 -12.98 -4.19
C ALA A 99 -17.45 -12.05 -2.97
N ASP A 100 -16.81 -12.36 -1.84
CA ASP A 100 -16.81 -11.51 -0.64
C ASP A 100 -16.19 -10.14 -0.95
N VAL A 101 -15.09 -10.10 -1.71
CA VAL A 101 -14.49 -8.83 -2.18
C VAL A 101 -15.47 -8.06 -3.06
N MET A 102 -16.19 -8.73 -3.96
CA MET A 102 -17.20 -8.08 -4.80
C MET A 102 -18.37 -7.53 -3.97
N ALA A 103 -18.71 -8.18 -2.87
CA ALA A 103 -19.70 -7.70 -1.90
C ALA A 103 -19.19 -6.51 -1.04
N GLY A 104 -17.90 -6.16 -1.13
CA GLY A 104 -17.28 -5.07 -0.38
C GLY A 104 -16.59 -5.50 0.91
N GLU A 105 -16.47 -6.81 1.15
CA GLU A 105 -15.72 -7.36 2.27
C GLU A 105 -14.22 -7.48 1.91
N ALA A 106 -13.35 -7.29 2.89
CA ALA A 106 -11.92 -7.44 2.67
C ALA A 106 -11.50 -8.92 2.74
N ALA A 107 -11.00 -9.49 1.66
CA ALA A 107 -10.43 -10.83 1.68
C ALA A 107 -8.96 -10.76 2.14
N LEU A 108 -8.74 -11.05 3.43
CA LEU A 108 -7.43 -11.08 4.07
C LEU A 108 -7.25 -12.37 4.86
N PRO A 109 -6.10 -13.05 4.79
CA PRO A 109 -5.79 -14.15 5.69
C PRO A 109 -5.83 -13.68 7.14
N VAL A 110 -6.45 -14.47 8.03
CA VAL A 110 -6.60 -14.13 9.45
C VAL A 110 -5.26 -13.83 10.12
N THR A 111 -4.20 -14.55 9.71
CA THR A 111 -2.83 -14.32 10.19
C THR A 111 -2.29 -12.91 9.85
N LEU A 112 -2.75 -12.32 8.76
CA LEU A 112 -2.36 -10.98 8.34
C LEU A 112 -3.23 -9.89 8.97
N VAL A 113 -4.45 -10.21 9.39
CA VAL A 113 -5.32 -9.26 10.11
C VAL A 113 -4.69 -8.85 11.44
N THR A 114 -4.15 -9.81 12.21
CA THR A 114 -3.46 -9.50 13.47
C THR A 114 -2.30 -8.52 13.23
N ARG A 115 -1.49 -8.76 12.21
CA ARG A 115 -0.36 -7.89 11.87
C ARG A 115 -0.80 -6.52 11.35
N LEU A 116 -1.91 -6.46 10.63
CA LEU A 116 -2.50 -5.20 10.22
C LEU A 116 -2.89 -4.37 11.47
N VAL A 117 -3.52 -5.00 12.45
CA VAL A 117 -3.89 -4.36 13.72
C VAL A 117 -2.65 -3.92 14.52
N GLU A 118 -1.60 -4.74 14.57
CA GLU A 118 -0.33 -4.39 15.20
C GLU A 118 0.33 -3.18 14.52
N GLU A 119 0.43 -3.19 13.20
CA GLU A 119 0.96 -2.08 12.42
C GLU A 119 0.17 -0.78 12.64
N PHE A 120 -1.17 -0.87 12.73
CA PHE A 120 -2.00 0.29 13.08
C PHE A 120 -1.79 0.74 14.53
N ARG A 121 -1.54 -0.19 15.45
CA ARG A 121 -1.22 0.14 16.86
C ARG A 121 0.17 0.76 16.99
N ASP A 122 1.15 0.27 16.24
CA ASP A 122 2.51 0.81 16.24
C ASP A 122 2.59 2.15 15.48
N ARG A 123 1.74 2.33 14.48
CA ARG A 123 1.56 3.59 13.75
C ARG A 123 0.53 4.52 14.36
N ALA A 124 -0.37 4.01 15.22
CA ALA A 124 -1.07 4.91 16.11
C ALA A 124 0.01 5.72 16.78
N PRO A 125 -0.01 7.07 16.66
CA PRO A 125 0.95 7.86 17.39
C PRO A 125 0.86 7.32 18.81
N ARG A 126 1.96 6.69 19.29
CA ARG A 126 2.07 6.42 20.72
C ARG A 126 1.53 7.70 21.29
N ARG A 127 0.44 7.63 22.05
CA ARG A 127 -0.09 8.81 22.72
C ARG A 127 1.08 9.37 23.52
N ARG A 128 1.97 10.05 22.81
CA ARG A 128 2.65 11.17 23.43
C ARG A 128 1.47 12.01 23.83
N THR A 129 1.17 11.96 25.12
CA THR A 129 0.25 12.84 25.78
C THR A 129 0.22 14.11 24.99
N LEU A 130 -0.93 14.38 24.37
CA LEU A 130 -1.15 15.67 23.75
C LEU A 130 -0.90 16.68 24.87
N MET A 131 0.33 17.11 25.02
CA MET A 131 0.54 18.39 25.63
C MET A 131 -0.35 19.34 24.85
N PRO A 132 -1.17 20.15 25.50
CA PRO A 132 -2.03 21.10 24.81
C PRO A 132 -1.09 21.93 23.92
N THR A 133 -1.12 21.65 22.61
CA THR A 133 -0.38 22.42 21.61
C THR A 133 -0.92 23.82 21.68
N ARG A 134 -0.04 24.79 21.94
CA ARG A 134 -0.36 26.21 21.79
C ARG A 134 -0.94 26.43 20.40
N GLU A 135 -2.03 27.17 20.33
CA GLU A 135 -2.63 27.58 19.06
C GLU A 135 -1.53 28.21 18.17
N GLY A 136 -1.25 27.60 17.01
CA GLY A 136 -0.26 28.09 16.05
C GLY A 136 0.89 27.13 15.69
N GLU A 137 1.01 25.97 16.31
CA GLU A 137 2.05 25.00 15.93
C GLU A 137 1.73 24.29 14.59
N PRO A 138 2.73 24.21 13.68
CA PRO A 138 2.55 23.64 12.35
C PRO A 138 2.29 22.13 12.43
N ARG A 139 1.10 21.69 12.00
CA ARG A 139 0.73 20.27 11.96
C ARG A 139 1.34 19.59 10.75
N LEU A 140 2.25 18.65 10.98
CA LEU A 140 2.70 17.73 9.95
C LEU A 140 1.61 16.66 9.71
N THR A 141 1.40 16.31 8.42
CA THR A 141 0.58 15.16 8.07
C THR A 141 1.28 13.86 8.46
N SER A 142 0.53 12.75 8.56
CA SER A 142 1.11 11.43 8.85
C SER A 142 2.25 11.08 7.90
N ARG A 143 2.12 11.40 6.61
CA ARG A 143 3.14 11.16 5.60
C ARG A 143 4.38 12.03 5.78
N GLU A 144 4.22 13.26 6.17
CA GLU A 144 5.33 14.16 6.50
C GLU A 144 6.07 13.68 7.76
N TRP A 145 5.33 13.17 8.76
CA TRP A 145 5.93 12.53 9.94
C TRP A 145 6.76 11.29 9.58
N GLU A 146 6.24 10.39 8.72
CA GLU A 146 6.99 9.23 8.24
C GLU A 146 8.31 9.63 7.56
N VAL A 147 8.24 10.63 6.67
CA VAL A 147 9.43 11.14 5.98
C VAL A 147 10.41 11.75 6.98
N LEU A 148 9.95 12.52 7.95
CA LEU A 148 10.78 13.16 8.97
C LEU A 148 11.47 12.13 9.88
N GLU A 149 10.77 11.06 10.26
CA GLU A 149 11.35 9.97 11.05
C GLU A 149 12.44 9.21 10.26
N LEU A 150 12.25 8.98 8.95
CA LEU A 150 13.26 8.37 8.12
C LEU A 150 14.46 9.31 7.88
N MET A 151 14.23 10.64 7.86
CA MET A 151 15.31 11.63 7.88
C MET A 151 16.12 11.56 9.18
N ARG A 152 15.44 11.39 10.34
CA ARG A 152 16.09 11.21 11.64
C ARG A 152 17.01 9.99 11.65
N ARG A 153 16.60 8.91 10.99
CA ARG A 153 17.42 7.70 10.77
C ARG A 153 18.54 7.89 9.73
N ARG A 154 18.78 9.11 9.27
CA ARG A 154 19.83 9.45 8.30
C ARG A 154 19.70 8.79 6.93
N LEU A 155 18.51 8.36 6.54
CA LEU A 155 18.26 7.81 5.21
C LEU A 155 18.35 8.91 4.14
N THR A 156 18.97 8.57 3.00
CA THR A 156 18.98 9.43 1.82
C THR A 156 17.60 9.51 1.15
N THR A 157 17.37 10.53 0.34
CA THR A 157 16.10 10.67 -0.43
C THR A 157 15.79 9.41 -1.24
N ALA A 158 16.79 8.76 -1.84
CA ALA A 158 16.61 7.53 -2.61
C ALA A 158 16.23 6.33 -1.72
N GLN A 159 16.78 6.24 -0.51
CA GLN A 159 16.41 5.20 0.45
C GLN A 159 15.01 5.42 1.00
N ILE A 160 14.67 6.66 1.36
CA ILE A 160 13.31 7.03 1.80
C ILE A 160 12.30 6.70 0.70
N ALA A 161 12.60 7.04 -0.56
CA ALA A 161 11.74 6.75 -1.70
C ALA A 161 11.48 5.24 -1.85
N ARG A 162 12.51 4.41 -1.71
CA ARG A 162 12.38 2.94 -1.71
C ARG A 162 11.56 2.43 -0.52
N THR A 163 11.86 2.89 0.69
CA THR A 163 11.16 2.48 1.91
C THR A 163 9.67 2.83 1.86
N LEU A 164 9.34 3.98 1.29
CA LEU A 164 7.97 4.48 1.22
C LEU A 164 7.26 4.13 -0.09
N VAL A 165 7.94 3.43 -1.01
CA VAL A 165 7.44 3.04 -2.33
C VAL A 165 6.87 4.26 -3.09
N VAL A 166 7.68 5.31 -3.20
CA VAL A 166 7.33 6.55 -3.92
C VAL A 166 8.50 7.04 -4.76
N SER A 167 8.26 8.00 -5.66
CA SER A 167 9.34 8.61 -6.43
C SER A 167 10.26 9.47 -5.55
N PRO A 168 11.56 9.61 -5.89
CA PRO A 168 12.43 10.57 -5.22
C PRO A 168 11.94 12.02 -5.32
N ALA A 169 11.18 12.36 -6.36
CA ALA A 169 10.55 13.68 -6.50
C ALA A 169 9.46 13.90 -5.44
N THR A 170 8.64 12.87 -5.18
CA THR A 170 7.61 12.89 -4.12
C THR A 170 8.24 13.08 -2.75
N VAL A 171 9.36 12.39 -2.45
CA VAL A 171 10.08 12.59 -1.19
C VAL A 171 10.59 14.01 -1.06
N ARG A 172 11.16 14.60 -2.13
CA ARG A 172 11.61 16.00 -2.13
C ARG A 172 10.47 16.98 -1.84
N SER A 173 9.29 16.74 -2.41
CA SER A 173 8.10 17.55 -2.12
C SER A 173 7.69 17.47 -0.66
N HIS A 174 7.67 16.27 -0.06
CA HIS A 174 7.38 16.12 1.37
C HIS A 174 8.44 16.80 2.24
N VAL A 175 9.73 16.65 1.93
CA VAL A 175 10.81 17.34 2.66
C VAL A 175 10.62 18.86 2.59
N ALA A 176 10.38 19.43 1.42
CA ALA A 176 10.13 20.86 1.27
C ALA A 176 8.91 21.34 2.09
N ALA A 177 7.83 20.57 2.12
CA ALA A 177 6.65 20.87 2.92
C ALA A 177 6.95 20.82 4.43
N ILE A 178 7.73 19.83 4.89
CA ILE A 178 8.17 19.69 6.28
C ILE A 178 9.00 20.92 6.69
N LEU A 179 10.05 21.25 5.92
CA LEU A 179 10.93 22.38 6.23
C LEU A 179 10.15 23.70 6.33
N ARG A 180 9.22 23.94 5.39
CA ARG A 180 8.34 25.11 5.41
C ARG A 180 7.43 25.14 6.64
N LYS A 181 6.80 24.00 6.99
CA LYS A 181 5.88 23.90 8.14
C LYS A 181 6.62 24.05 9.46
N LEU A 182 7.80 23.43 9.61
CA LEU A 182 8.63 23.55 10.80
C LEU A 182 9.41 24.86 10.86
N ARG A 183 9.39 25.68 9.79
CA ARG A 183 10.12 26.93 9.65
C ARG A 183 11.63 26.78 9.87
N VAL A 184 12.21 25.71 9.34
CA VAL A 184 13.64 25.40 9.45
C VAL A 184 14.31 25.42 8.07
N PRO A 185 15.61 25.79 8.01
CA PRO A 185 16.30 26.00 6.74
C PRO A 185 16.67 24.71 6.01
N ASP A 186 16.90 23.61 6.74
CA ASP A 186 17.42 22.38 6.18
C ASP A 186 16.99 21.13 6.95
N ARG A 187 17.40 19.96 6.43
CA ARG A 187 17.05 18.64 6.97
C ARG A 187 17.61 18.40 8.37
N ASP A 188 18.85 18.87 8.61
CA ASP A 188 19.51 18.67 9.90
C ASP A 188 18.84 19.50 10.99
N ALA A 189 18.42 20.71 10.68
CA ALA A 189 17.64 21.55 11.58
C ALA A 189 16.27 20.90 11.89
N ALA A 190 15.62 20.29 10.91
CA ALA A 190 14.35 19.58 11.13
C ALA A 190 14.52 18.36 12.05
N VAL A 191 15.61 17.61 11.90
CA VAL A 191 15.91 16.45 12.76
C VAL A 191 16.26 16.90 14.18
N LYS A 192 17.07 17.95 14.35
CA LYS A 192 17.43 18.50 15.67
C LYS A 192 16.23 18.97 16.46
N LEU A 193 15.20 19.52 15.80
CA LEU A 193 13.95 19.88 16.47
C LEU A 193 13.24 18.68 17.10
N LEU A 194 13.31 17.49 16.47
CA LEU A 194 12.76 16.27 17.03
C LEU A 194 13.56 15.78 18.24
N ASP A 195 14.89 15.80 18.13
CA ASP A 195 15.78 15.29 19.19
C ASP A 195 15.83 16.23 20.41
N GLY A 196 15.53 17.52 20.25
CA GLY A 196 15.53 18.51 21.31
C GLY A 196 14.23 18.62 22.14
N HIS A 197 13.23 17.77 21.86
CA HIS A 197 11.97 17.70 22.58
C HIS A 197 11.82 16.40 23.39
N GLU A 198 12.93 15.66 23.65
CA GLU A 198 12.98 14.53 24.60
C GLU A 198 13.23 14.95 26.04
#